data_77cbce7d7d82349846aa09052eb094ef
#
_entry.id   77cbce7d7d82349846aa09052eb094ef
#
_cell.length_a   1.000
_cell.length_b   1.000
_cell.length_c   1.000
_cell.angle_alpha   90.00
_cell.angle_beta   90.00
_cell.angle_gamma   90.00
#
_symmetry.space_group_name_H-M   'P 1'
#
loop_
_entity.id
_entity.type
_entity.pdbx_description
1 polymer ?
#
loop_
_entity_poly.entity_id
_entity_poly.type
_entity_poly.pdbx_seq_one_letter_code
_entity_poly.pdbx_strand_id
1 'polypeptide(L)'
;MRVRALRASARIAGAATLLLAAFATGPRADREQVLQDLARIGAEHRDSTAWDRRRSVLRREFLKGAGLWPLPKRGPYSVLRHSFRQYDGYTVENVAIETLPGFYCTGNLYRPLPALAAAKTRGPGILCPHGHFKPLGRFRPEHQIRCAHLAQRGATVFSYSMVGWQDSMQTTHDDPIVLALQTWNSLKALDFLCSLPDVDSERVGMTGASGGGTQTLYLALLDDRVKASAPVVIVYPWSAPEGCCRCEGGMPVMQAAATNCIEFAAAIAPRPQLILSVGQDPTHDFPEVGFPFVRSAYDAYRAGHCVESVHLPKEAHDFGPSKRAAVYSFLARNLGFEDRPENLSRITIEQPSQMEVFSASHPLPSKAVHGPAAVSHAFAAMRSGQK
;
A
#
# COMPACT_ATOMS: atom_id res chain seq x y z
N MET A 1 -4.25 -51.84 27.04
CA MET A 1 -4.63 -51.20 25.72
C MET A 1 -3.81 -49.93 25.56
N ARG A 2 -2.84 -49.95 24.65
CA ARG A 2 -1.94 -48.80 24.39
C ARG A 2 -2.50 -48.03 23.17
N VAL A 3 -2.88 -46.78 23.35
CA VAL A 3 -3.30 -45.86 22.26
C VAL A 3 -2.05 -45.22 21.67
N ARG A 4 -1.81 -45.48 20.38
CA ARG A 4 -0.74 -44.86 19.57
C ARG A 4 -1.12 -43.43 19.24
N ALA A 5 -0.32 -42.47 19.67
CA ALA A 5 -0.34 -41.11 19.15
C ALA A 5 0.33 -41.10 17.77
N LEU A 6 -0.39 -40.75 16.74
CA LEU A 6 0.12 -40.49 15.38
C LEU A 6 0.67 -39.06 15.33
N ARG A 7 1.98 -39.01 15.06
CA ARG A 7 2.68 -37.78 14.69
C ARG A 7 2.27 -37.35 13.28
N ALA A 8 1.69 -36.17 13.15
CA ALA A 8 1.56 -35.44 11.88
C ALA A 8 2.44 -34.20 11.94
N SER A 9 3.70 -34.36 11.61
CA SER A 9 4.63 -33.26 11.34
C SER A 9 5.30 -33.54 9.99
N ALA A 10 5.48 -32.48 9.23
CA ALA A 10 6.16 -32.35 7.95
C ALA A 10 5.28 -32.39 6.70
N ARG A 11 5.00 -31.17 6.19
CA ARG A 11 5.12 -30.76 4.77
C ARG A 11 4.47 -29.39 4.53
N ILE A 12 5.09 -28.29 5.04
CA ILE A 12 4.82 -26.91 4.62
C ILE A 12 6.16 -26.21 4.33
N ALA A 13 7.04 -26.86 3.61
CA ALA A 13 8.34 -26.28 3.25
C ALA A 13 8.53 -26.13 1.73
N GLY A 14 7.56 -26.48 0.90
CA GLY A 14 7.74 -26.59 -0.55
C GLY A 14 7.20 -25.44 -1.40
N ALA A 15 6.37 -24.52 -0.87
CA ALA A 15 5.70 -23.51 -1.69
C ALA A 15 6.38 -22.11 -1.69
N ALA A 16 7.29 -21.85 -0.77
CA ALA A 16 8.00 -20.55 -0.70
C ALA A 16 9.15 -20.44 -1.72
N THR A 17 9.69 -21.56 -2.18
CA THR A 17 10.90 -21.57 -3.03
C THR A 17 10.60 -21.32 -4.53
N LEU A 18 9.37 -21.48 -4.98
CA LEU A 18 9.00 -21.31 -6.41
C LEU A 18 8.65 -19.88 -6.81
N LEU A 19 8.34 -18.98 -5.87
CA LEU A 19 8.12 -17.56 -6.19
C LEU A 19 9.41 -16.74 -6.26
N LEU A 20 10.47 -17.16 -5.61
CA LEU A 20 11.80 -16.52 -5.65
C LEU A 20 12.49 -16.67 -7.03
N ALA A 21 12.17 -17.69 -7.79
CA ALA A 21 12.75 -17.93 -9.12
C ALA A 21 12.20 -16.99 -10.21
N ALA A 22 11.00 -16.43 -10.05
CA ALA A 22 10.38 -15.54 -11.04
C ALA A 22 10.94 -14.10 -10.99
N PHE A 23 11.55 -13.69 -9.88
CA PHE A 23 12.18 -12.36 -9.76
C PHE A 23 13.65 -12.31 -10.20
N ALA A 24 14.26 -13.45 -10.51
CA ALA A 24 15.71 -13.55 -10.71
C ALA A 24 16.18 -13.48 -12.17
N THR A 25 15.31 -13.37 -13.18
CA THR A 25 15.67 -13.58 -14.59
C THR A 25 15.40 -12.42 -15.56
N GLY A 26 15.02 -11.24 -15.09
CA GLY A 26 14.98 -10.04 -15.93
C GLY A 26 16.40 -9.46 -16.14
N PRO A 27 16.70 -8.77 -17.27
CA PRO A 27 17.98 -8.07 -17.42
C PRO A 27 18.11 -7.06 -16.28
N ARG A 28 19.07 -7.30 -15.38
CA ARG A 28 19.48 -6.31 -14.38
C ARG A 28 20.00 -5.11 -15.15
N ALA A 29 19.38 -3.93 -14.98
CA ALA A 29 20.06 -2.71 -15.36
C ALA A 29 21.44 -2.74 -14.69
N ASP A 30 22.47 -2.38 -15.41
CA ASP A 30 23.81 -2.35 -14.86
C ASP A 30 23.80 -1.42 -13.65
N ARG A 31 24.32 -1.87 -12.51
CA ARG A 31 24.40 -1.07 -11.27
C ARG A 31 25.06 0.28 -11.55
N GLU A 32 26.06 0.28 -12.42
CA GLU A 32 26.77 1.48 -12.82
C GLU A 32 25.84 2.45 -13.56
N GLN A 33 25.02 1.97 -14.46
CA GLN A 33 24.04 2.79 -15.19
C GLN A 33 23.02 3.42 -14.22
N VAL A 34 22.53 2.66 -13.25
CA VAL A 34 21.61 3.19 -12.23
C VAL A 34 22.27 4.29 -11.42
N LEU A 35 23.52 4.10 -10.98
CA LEU A 35 24.27 5.12 -10.23
C LEU A 35 24.48 6.39 -11.06
N GLN A 36 24.79 6.24 -12.37
CA GLN A 36 24.93 7.36 -13.28
C GLN A 36 23.62 8.11 -13.47
N ASP A 37 22.50 7.41 -13.62
CA ASP A 37 21.17 8.02 -13.75
C ASP A 37 20.77 8.77 -12.48
N LEU A 38 20.98 8.19 -11.30
CA LEU A 38 20.72 8.86 -10.02
C LEU A 38 21.62 10.08 -9.82
N ALA A 39 22.90 9.98 -10.20
CA ALA A 39 23.83 11.11 -10.11
C ALA A 39 23.39 12.26 -11.03
N ARG A 40 22.97 11.96 -12.28
CA ARG A 40 22.43 12.93 -13.22
C ARG A 40 21.17 13.61 -12.66
N ILE A 41 20.19 12.84 -12.20
CA ILE A 41 18.96 13.38 -11.60
C ILE A 41 19.29 14.26 -10.40
N GLY A 42 20.18 13.81 -9.50
CA GLY A 42 20.60 14.59 -8.33
C GLY A 42 21.30 15.90 -8.69
N ALA A 43 22.10 15.90 -9.78
CA ALA A 43 22.75 17.11 -10.27
C ALA A 43 21.77 18.16 -10.80
N GLU A 44 20.65 17.73 -11.36
CA GLU A 44 19.58 18.58 -11.87
C GLU A 44 18.66 19.13 -10.74
N HIS A 45 18.62 18.48 -9.57
CA HIS A 45 17.67 18.78 -8.49
C HIS A 45 18.39 19.00 -7.15
N ARG A 46 19.18 20.09 -7.05
CA ARG A 46 20.06 20.37 -5.89
C ARG A 46 19.39 21.07 -4.72
N ASP A 47 18.22 21.66 -4.91
CA ASP A 47 17.49 22.40 -3.89
C ASP A 47 16.01 22.03 -3.84
N SER A 48 15.33 22.45 -2.77
CA SER A 48 13.92 22.15 -2.55
C SER A 48 13.00 22.65 -3.69
N THR A 49 13.32 23.80 -4.27
CA THR A 49 12.52 24.38 -5.37
C THR A 49 12.63 23.54 -6.65
N ALA A 50 13.81 23.00 -6.95
CA ALA A 50 14.01 22.08 -8.07
C ALA A 50 13.26 20.77 -7.83
N TRP A 51 13.31 20.23 -6.61
CA TRP A 51 12.54 19.04 -6.23
C TRP A 51 11.03 19.26 -6.28
N ASP A 52 10.50 20.41 -5.89
CA ASP A 52 9.06 20.72 -5.99
C ASP A 52 8.60 20.75 -7.45
N ARG A 53 9.40 21.36 -8.34
CA ARG A 53 9.14 21.32 -9.79
C ARG A 53 9.18 19.89 -10.32
N ARG A 54 10.19 19.11 -9.95
CA ARG A 54 10.34 17.71 -10.39
C ARG A 54 9.20 16.84 -9.88
N ARG A 55 8.79 16.95 -8.62
CA ARG A 55 7.63 16.26 -8.06
C ARG A 55 6.36 16.53 -8.86
N SER A 56 6.14 17.77 -9.25
CA SER A 56 4.99 18.15 -10.07
C SER A 56 5.02 17.48 -11.45
N VAL A 57 6.20 17.37 -12.06
CA VAL A 57 6.42 16.62 -13.31
C VAL A 57 6.13 15.14 -13.08
N LEU A 58 6.74 14.52 -12.06
CA LEU A 58 6.57 13.09 -11.76
C LEU A 58 5.10 12.73 -11.51
N ARG A 59 4.37 13.54 -10.74
CA ARG A 59 2.93 13.36 -10.51
C ARG A 59 2.13 13.37 -11.82
N ARG A 60 2.38 14.35 -12.67
CA ARG A 60 1.69 14.47 -13.96
C ARG A 60 2.01 13.30 -14.90
N GLU A 61 3.29 12.97 -15.05
CA GLU A 61 3.70 11.91 -15.97
C GLU A 61 3.28 10.52 -15.43
N PHE A 62 3.31 10.30 -14.12
CA PHE A 62 2.72 9.11 -13.50
C PHE A 62 1.23 8.99 -13.87
N LEU A 63 0.45 10.05 -13.68
CA LEU A 63 -0.98 10.04 -13.98
C LEU A 63 -1.25 9.82 -15.48
N LYS A 64 -0.40 10.34 -16.37
CA LYS A 64 -0.49 10.03 -17.80
C LYS A 64 -0.22 8.56 -18.09
N GLY A 65 0.88 8.02 -17.57
CA GLY A 65 1.24 6.61 -17.75
C GLY A 65 0.22 5.64 -17.15
N ALA A 66 -0.41 6.03 -16.04
CA ALA A 66 -1.50 5.28 -15.42
C ALA A 66 -2.86 5.46 -16.12
N GLY A 67 -2.98 6.32 -17.12
CA GLY A 67 -4.26 6.62 -17.80
C GLY A 67 -5.23 7.47 -16.97
N LEU A 68 -4.74 8.20 -15.95
CA LEU A 68 -5.53 9.03 -15.04
C LEU A 68 -5.34 10.54 -15.27
N TRP A 69 -4.62 10.95 -16.31
CA TRP A 69 -4.44 12.37 -16.61
C TRP A 69 -5.48 12.91 -17.62
N PRO A 70 -6.11 14.08 -17.40
CA PRO A 70 -6.11 14.83 -16.13
C PRO A 70 -6.79 14.03 -15.02
N LEU A 71 -6.34 14.24 -13.76
CA LEU A 71 -6.90 13.50 -12.62
C LEU A 71 -8.40 13.82 -12.49
N PRO A 72 -9.27 12.82 -12.47
CA PRO A 72 -10.71 13.02 -12.34
C PRO A 72 -11.09 13.76 -11.06
N LYS A 73 -12.14 14.63 -11.14
CA LYS A 73 -12.70 15.27 -9.96
C LYS A 73 -13.22 14.20 -8.98
N ARG A 74 -12.86 14.35 -7.71
CA ARG A 74 -13.31 13.45 -6.65
C ARG A 74 -14.71 13.83 -6.21
N GLY A 75 -15.72 13.37 -6.96
CA GLY A 75 -17.12 13.58 -6.62
C GLY A 75 -17.56 12.72 -5.41
N PRO A 76 -18.85 12.90 -4.98
CA PRO A 76 -19.45 12.07 -3.95
C PRO A 76 -19.41 10.58 -4.32
N TYR A 77 -19.40 9.74 -3.31
CA TYR A 77 -19.38 8.28 -3.46
C TYR A 77 -20.26 7.63 -2.40
N SER A 78 -20.82 6.47 -2.70
CA SER A 78 -21.56 5.68 -1.73
C SER A 78 -20.65 4.71 -0.99
N VAL A 79 -20.99 4.43 0.27
CA VAL A 79 -20.27 3.49 1.13
C VAL A 79 -21.27 2.49 1.70
N LEU A 80 -21.02 1.22 1.49
CA LEU A 80 -21.73 0.12 2.14
C LEU A 80 -20.91 -0.33 3.35
N ARG A 81 -21.58 -0.49 4.49
CA ARG A 81 -20.95 -0.94 5.74
C ARG A 81 -21.85 -1.95 6.42
N HIS A 82 -21.27 -3.08 6.86
CA HIS A 82 -22.00 -4.12 7.56
C HIS A 82 -21.06 -5.03 8.39
N SER A 83 -21.63 -6.03 9.02
CA SER A 83 -20.89 -7.06 9.77
C SER A 83 -19.94 -6.45 10.81
N PHE A 84 -20.48 -5.59 11.68
CA PHE A 84 -19.71 -5.04 12.80
C PHE A 84 -19.33 -6.16 13.79
N ARG A 85 -18.05 -6.23 14.14
CA ARG A 85 -17.49 -7.17 15.11
C ARG A 85 -16.60 -6.41 16.10
N GLN A 86 -16.65 -6.84 17.37
CA GLN A 86 -15.84 -6.25 18.43
C GLN A 86 -14.91 -7.30 19.04
N TYR A 87 -13.66 -6.92 19.23
CA TYR A 87 -12.58 -7.73 19.75
C TYR A 87 -11.88 -7.02 20.91
N ASP A 88 -10.84 -7.64 21.46
CA ASP A 88 -10.08 -7.05 22.56
C ASP A 88 -9.31 -5.80 22.11
N GLY A 89 -9.87 -4.65 22.41
CA GLY A 89 -9.29 -3.34 22.13
C GLY A 89 -9.55 -2.78 20.72
N TYR A 90 -10.28 -3.46 19.86
CA TYR A 90 -10.61 -2.96 18.53
C TYR A 90 -11.94 -3.50 17.98
N THR A 91 -12.40 -2.89 16.91
CA THR A 91 -13.58 -3.34 16.14
C THR A 91 -13.21 -3.54 14.68
N VAL A 92 -14.00 -4.35 13.95
CA VAL A 92 -13.86 -4.55 12.50
C VAL A 92 -15.22 -4.42 11.83
N GLU A 93 -15.27 -3.74 10.69
CA GLU A 93 -16.44 -3.67 9.81
C GLU A 93 -16.04 -4.00 8.37
N ASN A 94 -16.94 -4.64 7.63
CA ASN A 94 -16.80 -4.84 6.20
C ASN A 94 -17.28 -3.58 5.47
N VAL A 95 -16.49 -3.09 4.51
CA VAL A 95 -16.72 -1.82 3.82
C VAL A 95 -16.54 -1.98 2.32
N ALA A 96 -17.50 -1.48 1.52
CA ALA A 96 -17.32 -1.27 0.09
C ALA A 96 -17.51 0.22 -0.24
N ILE A 97 -16.56 0.78 -0.96
CA ILE A 97 -16.58 2.17 -1.46
C ILE A 97 -16.89 2.10 -2.95
N GLU A 98 -17.97 2.72 -3.41
CA GLU A 98 -18.27 2.86 -4.83
C GLU A 98 -17.31 3.88 -5.44
N THR A 99 -16.24 3.41 -6.06
CA THR A 99 -15.16 4.26 -6.59
C THR A 99 -15.42 4.74 -8.02
N LEU A 100 -16.17 3.94 -8.81
CA LEU A 100 -16.79 4.33 -10.07
C LEU A 100 -18.27 3.94 -10.02
N PRO A 101 -19.12 4.45 -10.89
CA PRO A 101 -20.52 4.00 -10.94
C PRO A 101 -20.63 2.48 -11.10
N GLY A 102 -21.13 1.81 -10.06
CA GLY A 102 -21.25 0.36 -10.00
C GLY A 102 -19.97 -0.44 -9.79
N PHE A 103 -18.82 0.21 -9.55
CA PHE A 103 -17.56 -0.47 -9.26
C PHE A 103 -17.10 -0.17 -7.83
N TYR A 104 -16.72 -1.19 -7.07
CA TYR A 104 -16.50 -1.11 -5.64
C TYR A 104 -15.07 -1.50 -5.24
N CYS A 105 -14.46 -0.68 -4.41
CA CYS A 105 -13.26 -1.02 -3.64
C CYS A 105 -13.71 -1.65 -2.32
N THR A 106 -13.39 -2.92 -2.09
CA THR A 106 -13.75 -3.67 -0.88
C THR A 106 -12.65 -3.65 0.15
N GLY A 107 -13.01 -3.69 1.43
CA GLY A 107 -12.03 -3.64 2.52
C GLY A 107 -12.61 -3.95 3.90
N ASN A 108 -11.73 -3.94 4.90
CA ASN A 108 -12.09 -4.04 6.31
C ASN A 108 -11.60 -2.81 7.06
N LEU A 109 -12.49 -2.18 7.81
CA LEU A 109 -12.22 -1.02 8.64
C LEU A 109 -12.02 -1.45 10.08
N TYR A 110 -10.80 -1.30 10.57
CA TYR A 110 -10.42 -1.55 11.95
C TYR A 110 -10.43 -0.23 12.70
N ARG A 111 -11.06 -0.20 13.88
CA ARG A 111 -11.14 0.99 14.73
C ARG A 111 -10.75 0.68 16.17
N PRO A 112 -10.12 1.63 16.88
CA PRO A 112 -9.93 1.49 18.32
C PRO A 112 -11.29 1.48 19.03
N LEU A 113 -11.39 0.74 20.12
CA LEU A 113 -12.55 0.89 21.02
C LEU A 113 -12.54 2.30 21.64
N PRO A 114 -13.72 2.89 21.94
CA PRO A 114 -13.83 4.24 22.49
C PRO A 114 -13.03 4.48 23.78
N ALA A 115 -12.80 3.44 24.58
CA ALA A 115 -11.98 3.50 25.78
C ALA A 115 -10.47 3.71 25.48
N LEU A 116 -10.02 3.39 24.26
CA LEU A 116 -8.64 3.57 23.79
C LEU A 116 -8.49 4.82 22.93
N ALA A 117 -9.55 5.28 22.31
CA ALA A 117 -9.62 6.60 21.75
C ALA A 117 -9.76 7.58 22.92
N ALA A 118 -8.71 8.33 23.24
CA ALA A 118 -8.79 9.37 24.27
C ALA A 118 -10.06 10.19 24.00
N ALA A 119 -11.02 10.12 24.93
CA ALA A 119 -12.38 10.61 24.77
C ALA A 119 -12.36 12.03 24.20
N LYS A 120 -12.88 12.22 22.99
CA LYS A 120 -13.11 13.48 22.27
C LYS A 120 -12.04 13.97 21.27
N THR A 121 -10.93 13.29 21.02
CA THR A 121 -9.97 13.71 19.97
C THR A 121 -9.99 12.72 18.80
N ARG A 122 -9.96 13.27 17.57
CA ARG A 122 -9.77 12.48 16.37
C ARG A 122 -8.40 11.78 16.42
N GLY A 123 -8.37 10.48 16.11
CA GLY A 123 -7.15 9.69 16.03
C GLY A 123 -6.49 9.69 14.66
N PRO A 124 -5.29 9.12 14.52
CA PRO A 124 -4.66 8.95 13.22
C PRO A 124 -5.41 7.95 12.34
N GLY A 125 -5.34 8.17 11.02
CA GLY A 125 -5.83 7.24 10.01
C GLY A 125 -4.69 6.51 9.32
N ILE A 126 -4.82 5.21 9.05
CA ILE A 126 -3.79 4.44 8.34
C ILE A 126 -4.42 3.62 7.21
N LEU A 127 -3.90 3.77 5.99
CA LEU A 127 -4.21 2.89 4.87
C LEU A 127 -3.26 1.69 4.86
N CYS A 128 -3.81 0.49 4.74
CA CYS A 128 -3.06 -0.77 4.70
C CYS A 128 -3.45 -1.62 3.48
N PRO A 129 -2.99 -1.29 2.25
CA PRO A 129 -3.14 -2.19 1.11
C PRO A 129 -2.29 -3.44 1.29
N HIS A 130 -2.76 -4.56 0.72
CA HIS A 130 -1.99 -5.81 0.71
C HIS A 130 -1.13 -5.93 -0.55
N GLY A 131 -0.11 -6.80 -0.51
CA GLY A 131 0.69 -7.20 -1.67
C GLY A 131 0.18 -8.48 -2.34
N HIS A 132 0.93 -8.98 -3.35
CA HIS A 132 0.57 -10.19 -4.11
C HIS A 132 0.79 -11.49 -3.32
N PHE A 133 0.40 -11.52 -2.06
CA PHE A 133 0.57 -12.67 -1.18
C PHE A 133 -0.59 -13.66 -1.34
N LYS A 134 -0.50 -14.52 -2.38
CA LYS A 134 -1.51 -15.57 -2.66
C LYS A 134 -1.58 -16.62 -1.54
N PRO A 135 -2.74 -17.26 -1.36
CA PRO A 135 -4.03 -16.97 -2.03
C PRO A 135 -4.85 -15.88 -1.33
N LEU A 136 -4.52 -15.48 -0.11
CA LEU A 136 -5.42 -14.81 0.81
C LEU A 136 -5.36 -13.27 0.79
N GLY A 137 -4.32 -12.64 0.19
CA GLY A 137 -4.21 -11.17 0.15
C GLY A 137 -4.42 -10.51 1.53
N ARG A 138 -5.45 -9.63 1.66
CA ARG A 138 -5.76 -8.96 2.94
C ARG A 138 -6.31 -9.88 4.02
N PHE A 139 -6.78 -11.09 3.67
CA PHE A 139 -7.27 -12.09 4.66
C PHE A 139 -6.15 -12.85 5.36
N ARG A 140 -4.89 -12.67 4.95
CA ARG A 140 -3.76 -13.32 5.63
C ARG A 140 -3.65 -12.93 7.09
N PRO A 141 -3.30 -13.86 7.99
CA PRO A 141 -3.11 -13.57 9.40
C PRO A 141 -2.16 -12.40 9.66
N GLU A 142 -1.02 -12.33 8.97
CA GLU A 142 -0.03 -11.27 9.18
C GLU A 142 -0.56 -9.89 8.82
N HIS A 143 -1.48 -9.82 7.84
CA HIS A 143 -2.13 -8.59 7.44
C HIS A 143 -3.17 -8.15 8.48
N GLN A 144 -3.97 -9.09 8.98
CA GLN A 144 -4.94 -8.86 10.04
C GLN A 144 -4.26 -8.43 11.34
N ILE A 145 -3.17 -9.12 11.73
CA ILE A 145 -2.35 -8.75 12.91
C ILE A 145 -1.92 -7.29 12.82
N ARG A 146 -1.38 -6.87 11.69
CA ARG A 146 -0.94 -5.48 11.50
C ARG A 146 -2.07 -4.48 11.69
N CYS A 147 -3.21 -4.71 11.05
CA CYS A 147 -4.36 -3.81 11.13
C CYS A 147 -4.97 -3.75 12.55
N ALA A 148 -5.16 -4.91 13.17
CA ALA A 148 -5.69 -5.02 14.54
C ALA A 148 -4.77 -4.34 15.56
N HIS A 149 -3.45 -4.57 15.44
CA HIS A 149 -2.48 -3.99 16.35
C HIS A 149 -2.41 -2.46 16.26
N LEU A 150 -2.43 -1.91 15.04
CA LEU A 150 -2.51 -0.45 14.84
C LEU A 150 -3.80 0.13 15.40
N ALA A 151 -4.93 -0.58 15.27
CA ALA A 151 -6.20 -0.15 15.84
C ALA A 151 -6.18 -0.20 17.39
N GLN A 152 -5.60 -1.23 18.00
CA GLN A 152 -5.40 -1.30 19.45
C GLN A 152 -4.53 -0.16 20.00
N ARG A 153 -3.74 0.50 19.16
CA ARG A 153 -2.90 1.66 19.51
C ARG A 153 -3.58 3.01 19.27
N GLY A 154 -4.84 3.01 18.85
CA GLY A 154 -5.64 4.21 18.67
C GLY A 154 -5.73 4.72 17.22
N ALA A 155 -5.22 3.99 16.22
CA ALA A 155 -5.38 4.35 14.83
C ALA A 155 -6.66 3.76 14.23
N THR A 156 -7.36 4.52 13.37
CA THR A 156 -8.38 3.97 12.47
C THR A 156 -7.70 3.46 11.21
N VAL A 157 -7.83 2.15 10.91
CA VAL A 157 -7.09 1.49 9.83
C VAL A 157 -8.06 0.99 8.77
N PHE A 158 -7.84 1.37 7.51
CA PHE A 158 -8.57 0.80 6.40
C PHE A 158 -7.66 -0.10 5.55
N SER A 159 -7.97 -1.40 5.58
CA SER A 159 -7.33 -2.42 4.75
C SER A 159 -8.23 -2.72 3.56
N TYR A 160 -7.75 -2.52 2.33
CA TYR A 160 -8.55 -2.72 1.12
C TYR A 160 -7.91 -3.69 0.14
N SER A 161 -8.76 -4.36 -0.65
CA SER A 161 -8.33 -5.34 -1.64
C SER A 161 -7.72 -4.68 -2.87
N MET A 162 -6.72 -5.36 -3.45
CA MET A 162 -6.33 -5.12 -4.83
C MET A 162 -7.48 -5.47 -5.77
N VAL A 163 -7.55 -4.76 -6.90
CA VAL A 163 -8.48 -5.08 -8.00
C VAL A 163 -8.22 -6.50 -8.50
N GLY A 164 -9.27 -7.29 -8.65
CA GLY A 164 -9.17 -8.69 -9.08
C GLY A 164 -8.67 -9.66 -8.00
N TRP A 165 -8.78 -9.27 -6.69
CA TRP A 165 -8.40 -10.12 -5.55
C TRP A 165 -9.56 -10.27 -4.57
N GLN A 166 -9.66 -11.45 -3.94
CA GLN A 166 -10.69 -11.83 -2.95
C GLN A 166 -12.11 -11.47 -3.46
N ASP A 167 -12.81 -10.61 -2.75
CA ASP A 167 -14.15 -10.12 -3.07
C ASP A 167 -14.17 -8.87 -3.99
N SER A 168 -13.01 -8.44 -4.49
CA SER A 168 -12.85 -7.34 -5.47
C SER A 168 -12.74 -7.87 -6.91
N MET A 169 -13.64 -8.78 -7.30
CA MET A 169 -13.60 -9.57 -8.54
C MET A 169 -14.49 -9.03 -9.66
N GLN A 170 -14.83 -7.75 -9.66
CA GLN A 170 -15.63 -7.14 -10.72
C GLN A 170 -14.86 -7.05 -12.05
N THR A 171 -13.53 -7.08 -12.01
CA THR A 171 -12.63 -7.30 -13.15
C THR A 171 -11.44 -8.14 -12.71
N THR A 172 -10.58 -8.54 -13.65
CA THR A 172 -9.41 -9.37 -13.38
C THR A 172 -8.20 -8.52 -12.97
N HIS A 173 -7.22 -9.14 -12.31
CA HIS A 173 -6.00 -8.43 -11.88
C HIS A 173 -5.03 -8.13 -13.02
N ASP A 174 -5.18 -8.76 -14.17
CA ASP A 174 -4.42 -8.53 -15.40
C ASP A 174 -5.14 -7.58 -16.40
N ASP A 175 -6.26 -6.98 -15.97
CA ASP A 175 -6.98 -5.97 -16.75
C ASP A 175 -6.03 -4.88 -17.25
N PRO A 176 -6.07 -4.48 -18.53
CA PRO A 176 -5.20 -3.42 -19.07
C PRO A 176 -5.24 -2.09 -18.31
N ILE A 177 -6.36 -1.76 -17.65
CA ILE A 177 -6.50 -0.53 -16.85
C ILE A 177 -6.35 -0.78 -15.34
N VAL A 178 -5.83 -1.94 -14.91
CA VAL A 178 -5.74 -2.29 -13.48
C VAL A 178 -4.94 -1.27 -12.67
N LEU A 179 -3.87 -0.69 -13.22
CA LEU A 179 -3.11 0.37 -12.54
C LEU A 179 -3.96 1.62 -12.31
N ALA A 180 -4.73 2.03 -13.32
CA ALA A 180 -5.64 3.17 -13.19
C ALA A 180 -6.68 2.92 -12.09
N LEU A 181 -7.33 1.74 -12.11
CA LEU A 181 -8.32 1.35 -11.12
C LEU A 181 -7.71 1.26 -9.71
N GLN A 182 -6.54 0.67 -9.58
CA GLN A 182 -5.83 0.48 -8.31
C GLN A 182 -5.43 1.82 -7.70
N THR A 183 -4.86 2.71 -8.52
CA THR A 183 -4.48 4.07 -8.10
C THR A 183 -5.72 4.89 -7.71
N TRP A 184 -6.79 4.81 -8.52
CA TRP A 184 -8.05 5.49 -8.24
C TRP A 184 -8.71 4.96 -6.96
N ASN A 185 -8.74 3.65 -6.75
CA ASN A 185 -9.21 3.04 -5.50
C ASN A 185 -8.42 3.54 -4.29
N SER A 186 -7.09 3.66 -4.39
CA SER A 186 -6.25 4.19 -3.30
C SER A 186 -6.58 5.66 -2.98
N LEU A 187 -6.82 6.50 -4.00
CA LEU A 187 -7.24 7.88 -3.82
C LEU A 187 -8.62 7.97 -3.14
N LYS A 188 -9.58 7.12 -3.54
CA LYS A 188 -10.93 7.07 -2.94
C LYS A 188 -10.91 6.46 -1.55
N ALA A 189 -10.05 5.49 -1.28
CA ALA A 189 -9.82 4.95 0.07
C ALA A 189 -9.26 6.03 1.02
N LEU A 190 -8.37 6.89 0.52
CA LEU A 190 -7.89 8.05 1.28
C LEU A 190 -9.00 9.06 1.54
N ASP A 191 -9.83 9.36 0.53
CA ASP A 191 -11.00 10.25 0.70
C ASP A 191 -11.94 9.69 1.78
N PHE A 192 -12.24 8.38 1.71
CA PHE A 192 -13.06 7.69 2.71
C PHE A 192 -12.46 7.78 4.10
N LEU A 193 -11.18 7.44 4.27
CA LEU A 193 -10.53 7.47 5.58
C LEU A 193 -10.54 8.87 6.18
N CYS A 194 -10.22 9.90 5.38
CA CYS A 194 -10.24 11.30 5.82
C CYS A 194 -11.65 11.83 6.12
N SER A 195 -12.71 11.22 5.58
CA SER A 195 -14.10 11.62 5.84
C SER A 195 -14.68 11.08 7.15
N LEU A 196 -14.00 10.13 7.78
CA LEU A 196 -14.48 9.52 9.01
C LEU A 196 -14.40 10.50 10.19
N PRO A 197 -15.44 10.60 11.02
CA PRO A 197 -15.52 11.63 12.08
C PRO A 197 -14.49 11.42 13.20
N ASP A 198 -13.98 10.20 13.33
CA ASP A 198 -12.97 9.79 14.31
C ASP A 198 -11.54 9.87 13.79
N VAL A 199 -11.33 10.28 12.52
CA VAL A 199 -10.00 10.41 11.89
C VAL A 199 -9.59 11.88 11.81
N ASP A 200 -8.37 12.17 12.24
CA ASP A 200 -7.67 13.42 11.99
C ASP A 200 -6.99 13.37 10.63
N SER A 201 -7.47 14.12 9.66
CA SER A 201 -6.94 14.16 8.30
C SER A 201 -5.51 14.70 8.19
N GLU A 202 -5.03 15.41 9.23
CA GLU A 202 -3.64 15.86 9.31
C GLU A 202 -2.69 14.79 9.90
N ARG A 203 -3.23 13.65 10.28
CA ARG A 203 -2.48 12.54 10.87
C ARG A 203 -2.74 11.23 10.12
N VAL A 204 -2.61 11.25 8.80
CA VAL A 204 -2.85 10.06 7.96
C VAL A 204 -1.54 9.45 7.49
N GLY A 205 -1.41 8.14 7.68
CA GLY A 205 -0.28 7.35 7.20
C GLY A 205 -0.68 6.25 6.25
N MET A 206 0.32 5.64 5.62
CA MET A 206 0.12 4.50 4.74
C MET A 206 1.28 3.52 4.81
N THR A 207 0.97 2.21 4.80
CA THR A 207 1.98 1.15 4.76
C THR A 207 1.46 -0.11 4.09
N GLY A 208 2.31 -0.75 3.33
CA GLY A 208 2.07 -2.04 2.69
C GLY A 208 3.38 -2.64 2.19
N ALA A 209 3.39 -3.95 1.90
CA ALA A 209 4.54 -4.65 1.35
C ALA A 209 4.29 -5.09 -0.09
N SER A 210 5.36 -5.18 -0.91
CA SER A 210 5.27 -5.63 -2.31
C SER A 210 4.28 -4.74 -3.07
N GLY A 211 3.27 -5.28 -3.75
CA GLY A 211 2.23 -4.49 -4.41
C GLY A 211 1.50 -3.50 -3.48
N GLY A 212 1.35 -3.82 -2.18
CA GLY A 212 0.87 -2.86 -1.19
C GLY A 212 1.88 -1.75 -0.89
N GLY A 213 3.17 -2.05 -0.96
CA GLY A 213 4.26 -1.07 -0.90
C GLY A 213 4.26 -0.15 -2.13
N THR A 214 4.00 -0.70 -3.31
CA THR A 214 3.82 0.08 -4.55
C THR A 214 2.68 1.09 -4.40
N GLN A 215 1.52 0.65 -3.90
CA GLN A 215 0.40 1.56 -3.63
C GLN A 215 0.76 2.62 -2.59
N THR A 216 1.54 2.25 -1.56
CA THR A 216 2.03 3.19 -0.54
C THR A 216 2.92 4.26 -1.17
N LEU A 217 3.89 3.87 -1.99
CA LEU A 217 4.80 4.77 -2.69
C LEU A 217 4.05 5.73 -3.62
N TYR A 218 3.16 5.18 -4.44
CA TYR A 218 2.42 5.96 -5.44
C TYR A 218 1.43 6.93 -4.79
N LEU A 219 0.66 6.49 -3.81
CA LEU A 219 -0.29 7.39 -3.15
C LEU A 219 0.43 8.48 -2.37
N ALA A 220 1.54 8.17 -1.70
CA ALA A 220 2.35 9.17 -1.01
C ALA A 220 2.96 10.19 -1.99
N LEU A 221 3.35 9.77 -3.20
CA LEU A 221 3.77 10.71 -4.25
C LEU A 221 2.62 11.61 -4.71
N LEU A 222 1.43 11.04 -4.94
CA LEU A 222 0.31 11.72 -5.59
C LEU A 222 -0.50 12.63 -4.69
N ASP A 223 -0.56 12.35 -3.38
CA ASP A 223 -1.47 13.04 -2.45
C ASP A 223 -0.77 13.43 -1.13
N ASP A 224 -0.68 14.74 -0.88
CA ASP A 224 0.03 15.29 0.28
C ASP A 224 -0.71 15.08 1.62
N ARG A 225 -1.92 14.53 1.59
CA ARG A 225 -2.63 14.11 2.80
C ARG A 225 -2.02 12.86 3.44
N VAL A 226 -1.23 12.07 2.69
CA VAL A 226 -0.41 11.02 3.29
C VAL A 226 0.78 11.69 3.98
N LYS A 227 0.69 11.87 5.30
CA LYS A 227 1.68 12.60 6.11
C LYS A 227 2.88 11.75 6.49
N ALA A 228 2.71 10.44 6.60
CA ALA A 228 3.79 9.49 6.85
C ALA A 228 3.61 8.23 5.98
N SER A 229 4.66 7.76 5.33
CA SER A 229 4.61 6.59 4.44
C SER A 229 5.69 5.57 4.78
N ALA A 230 5.32 4.29 4.78
CA ALA A 230 6.25 3.20 5.02
C ALA A 230 6.11 2.10 3.93
N PRO A 231 6.67 2.30 2.72
CA PRO A 231 6.74 1.26 1.71
C PRO A 231 7.71 0.15 2.13
N VAL A 232 7.24 -1.09 2.12
CA VAL A 232 8.00 -2.26 2.57
C VAL A 232 8.34 -3.15 1.38
N VAL A 233 9.62 -3.50 1.23
CA VAL A 233 10.19 -4.42 0.22
C VAL A 233 9.75 -4.11 -1.23
N ILE A 234 9.86 -2.85 -1.64
CA ILE A 234 9.43 -2.40 -2.97
C ILE A 234 10.32 -1.29 -3.59
N VAL A 235 11.02 -0.50 -2.81
CA VAL A 235 11.89 0.54 -3.37
C VAL A 235 13.22 -0.10 -3.76
N TYR A 236 13.42 -0.27 -5.06
CA TYR A 236 14.64 -0.87 -5.63
C TYR A 236 15.12 -0.05 -6.84
N PRO A 237 16.43 -0.12 -7.18
CA PRO A 237 17.03 0.74 -8.18
C PRO A 237 16.66 0.39 -9.63
N TRP A 238 16.10 -0.78 -9.86
CA TRP A 238 15.89 -1.30 -11.18
C TRP A 238 14.60 -0.77 -11.78
N SER A 239 14.60 -0.49 -13.06
CA SER A 239 13.37 -0.45 -13.86
C SER A 239 12.66 -1.79 -13.65
N ALA A 240 11.34 -1.74 -13.40
CA ALA A 240 10.57 -2.94 -13.11
C ALA A 240 10.92 -4.06 -14.10
N PRO A 241 11.28 -5.26 -13.62
CA PRO A 241 11.67 -6.36 -14.50
C PRO A 241 10.53 -6.70 -15.47
N GLU A 242 10.88 -7.19 -16.65
CA GLU A 242 9.91 -7.82 -17.55
C GLU A 242 9.10 -8.85 -16.75
N GLY A 243 7.77 -8.75 -16.76
CA GLY A 243 6.87 -9.59 -15.96
C GLY A 243 6.41 -8.97 -14.64
N CYS A 244 6.77 -7.73 -14.31
CA CYS A 244 6.14 -6.99 -13.23
C CYS A 244 4.62 -6.95 -13.42
N CYS A 245 3.86 -7.06 -12.31
CA CYS A 245 2.41 -7.00 -12.37
C CYS A 245 1.93 -5.66 -12.95
N ARG A 246 0.97 -5.72 -13.86
CA ARG A 246 0.37 -4.51 -14.46
C ARG A 246 -0.18 -3.52 -13.45
N CYS A 247 -0.64 -4.00 -12.28
CA CYS A 247 -1.15 -3.16 -11.21
C CYS A 247 -0.08 -2.26 -10.57
N GLU A 248 1.19 -2.57 -10.79
CA GLU A 248 2.34 -1.80 -10.32
C GLU A 248 2.88 -0.85 -11.40
N GLY A 249 2.33 -0.93 -12.62
CA GLY A 249 2.57 0.00 -13.71
C GLY A 249 3.91 -0.13 -14.41
N GLY A 250 4.86 -0.84 -13.83
CA GLY A 250 6.15 -1.19 -14.42
C GLY A 250 6.74 -0.17 -15.40
N MET A 251 7.21 -0.67 -16.54
CA MET A 251 7.87 0.10 -17.59
C MET A 251 7.07 1.31 -18.14
N PRO A 252 5.76 1.22 -18.44
CA PRO A 252 5.06 2.35 -19.03
C PRO A 252 5.07 3.61 -18.18
N VAL A 253 4.89 3.48 -16.86
CA VAL A 253 4.88 4.61 -15.93
C VAL A 253 6.29 5.17 -15.74
N MET A 254 7.29 4.28 -15.57
CA MET A 254 8.68 4.68 -15.38
C MET A 254 9.25 5.33 -16.63
N GLN A 255 8.96 4.80 -17.82
CA GLN A 255 9.40 5.37 -19.09
C GLN A 255 8.73 6.72 -19.37
N ALA A 256 7.42 6.84 -19.15
CA ALA A 256 6.71 8.10 -19.38
C ALA A 256 7.25 9.24 -18.51
N ALA A 257 7.65 8.94 -17.28
CA ALA A 257 8.22 9.90 -16.35
C ALA A 257 9.76 10.03 -16.46
N ALA A 258 10.43 9.21 -17.26
CA ALA A 258 11.90 9.08 -17.30
C ALA A 258 12.50 8.96 -15.89
N THR A 259 12.02 7.99 -15.11
CA THR A 259 12.25 7.88 -13.67
C THR A 259 12.37 6.43 -13.21
N ASN A 260 12.53 6.25 -11.89
CA ASN A 260 12.57 4.97 -11.20
C ASN A 260 11.92 5.04 -9.82
N CYS A 261 11.76 3.91 -9.13
CA CYS A 261 11.15 3.85 -7.79
C CYS A 261 11.91 4.66 -6.74
N ILE A 262 13.24 4.78 -6.86
CA ILE A 262 14.07 5.55 -5.94
C ILE A 262 13.75 7.04 -6.04
N GLU A 263 13.61 7.55 -7.27
CA GLU A 263 13.25 8.96 -7.47
C GLU A 263 11.82 9.25 -6.99
N PHE A 264 10.89 8.31 -7.14
CA PHE A 264 9.54 8.47 -6.56
C PHE A 264 9.61 8.57 -5.04
N ALA A 265 10.44 7.75 -4.37
CA ALA A 265 10.64 7.86 -2.93
C ALA A 265 11.30 9.20 -2.54
N ALA A 266 12.29 9.66 -3.28
CA ALA A 266 12.93 10.95 -3.08
C ALA A 266 11.96 12.13 -3.23
N ALA A 267 11.04 12.06 -4.20
CA ALA A 267 10.05 13.11 -4.46
C ALA A 267 8.94 13.21 -3.39
N ILE A 268 8.89 12.32 -2.41
CA ILE A 268 7.98 12.43 -1.25
C ILE A 268 8.50 13.45 -0.23
N ALA A 269 9.81 13.75 -0.24
CA ALA A 269 10.40 14.74 0.64
C ALA A 269 9.59 16.07 0.67
N PRO A 270 9.44 16.76 1.83
CA PRO A 270 10.08 16.46 3.11
C PRO A 270 9.23 15.63 4.08
N ARG A 271 8.14 15.00 3.62
CA ARG A 271 7.21 14.26 4.49
C ARG A 271 7.86 13.00 5.05
N PRO A 272 7.61 12.62 6.32
CA PRO A 272 8.17 11.44 6.95
C PRO A 272 8.02 10.17 6.12
N GLN A 273 9.14 9.46 5.90
CA GLN A 273 9.16 8.21 5.14
C GLN A 273 10.11 7.19 5.78
N LEU A 274 9.64 5.96 5.98
CA LEU A 274 10.47 4.81 6.29
C LEU A 274 10.53 3.90 5.06
N ILE A 275 11.73 3.63 4.55
CA ILE A 275 11.92 2.68 3.45
C ILE A 275 12.56 1.41 4.02
N LEU A 276 11.83 0.29 3.87
CA LEU A 276 12.26 -0.98 4.42
C LEU A 276 12.67 -1.94 3.32
N SER A 277 13.90 -2.45 3.40
CA SER A 277 14.52 -3.36 2.44
C SER A 277 15.01 -4.64 3.11
N VAL A 278 15.22 -5.71 2.32
CA VAL A 278 15.69 -7.01 2.81
C VAL A 278 16.79 -7.55 1.90
N GLY A 279 17.61 -8.49 2.41
CA GLY A 279 18.71 -9.03 1.63
C GLY A 279 18.31 -10.12 0.63
N GLN A 280 17.11 -10.71 0.76
CA GLN A 280 16.69 -11.84 -0.06
C GLN A 280 15.63 -11.46 -1.13
N ASP A 281 15.66 -10.22 -1.62
CA ASP A 281 14.78 -9.75 -2.69
C ASP A 281 15.44 -8.62 -3.50
N PRO A 282 14.79 -8.06 -4.55
CA PRO A 282 15.35 -6.97 -5.35
C PRO A 282 15.71 -5.69 -4.58
N THR A 283 15.27 -5.53 -3.34
CA THR A 283 15.60 -4.34 -2.51
C THR A 283 16.93 -4.44 -1.77
N HIS A 284 17.69 -5.54 -1.95
CA HIS A 284 18.94 -5.81 -1.22
C HIS A 284 19.99 -4.71 -1.36
N ASP A 285 20.07 -4.04 -2.51
CA ASP A 285 21.02 -2.98 -2.80
C ASP A 285 20.54 -1.59 -2.36
N PHE A 286 19.31 -1.47 -1.89
CA PHE A 286 18.74 -0.17 -1.55
C PHE A 286 19.56 0.65 -0.54
N PRO A 287 20.14 0.07 0.53
CA PRO A 287 20.92 0.83 1.50
C PRO A 287 22.12 1.56 0.89
N GLU A 288 22.76 0.94 -0.10
CA GLU A 288 23.97 1.44 -0.73
C GLU A 288 23.71 2.31 -1.96
N VAL A 289 22.68 1.96 -2.73
CA VAL A 289 22.39 2.59 -4.03
C VAL A 289 21.26 3.61 -3.91
N GLY A 290 20.15 3.24 -3.29
CA GLY A 290 18.94 4.06 -3.25
C GLY A 290 18.90 5.07 -2.11
N PHE A 291 19.24 4.62 -0.90
CA PHE A 291 19.08 5.47 0.30
C PHE A 291 19.93 6.74 0.28
N PRO A 292 21.21 6.73 -0.15
CA PRO A 292 21.99 7.97 -0.25
C PRO A 292 21.34 9.03 -1.15
N PHE A 293 20.76 8.60 -2.28
CA PHE A 293 20.06 9.49 -3.20
C PHE A 293 18.77 10.04 -2.58
N VAL A 294 17.93 9.17 -2.00
CA VAL A 294 16.70 9.61 -1.32
C VAL A 294 17.03 10.59 -0.20
N ARG A 295 18.05 10.29 0.62
CA ARG A 295 18.50 11.15 1.71
C ARG A 295 18.95 12.53 1.20
N SER A 296 19.66 12.59 0.08
CA SER A 296 20.11 13.87 -0.51
C SER A 296 18.92 14.77 -0.91
N ALA A 297 17.83 14.18 -1.41
CA ALA A 297 16.60 14.92 -1.69
C ALA A 297 15.98 15.52 -0.42
N TYR A 298 15.94 14.75 0.68
CA TYR A 298 15.45 15.25 1.97
C TYR A 298 16.37 16.32 2.54
N ASP A 299 17.68 16.19 2.37
CA ASP A 299 18.67 17.19 2.83
C ASP A 299 18.51 18.53 2.08
N ALA A 300 18.07 18.51 0.81
CA ALA A 300 17.71 19.71 0.06
C ALA A 300 16.58 20.53 0.73
N TYR A 301 15.71 19.86 1.49
CA TYR A 301 14.67 20.51 2.33
C TYR A 301 15.14 20.74 3.78
N ARG A 302 16.37 20.43 4.14
CA ARG A 302 16.86 20.38 5.54
C ARG A 302 16.07 19.41 6.42
N ALA A 303 15.48 18.40 5.82
CA ALA A 303 14.58 17.41 6.43
C ALA A 303 15.16 15.99 6.40
N GLY A 304 16.47 15.83 6.30
CA GLY A 304 17.10 14.51 6.26
C GLY A 304 16.69 13.60 7.43
N HIS A 305 16.38 14.15 8.60
CA HIS A 305 15.88 13.41 9.75
C HIS A 305 14.46 12.82 9.55
N CYS A 306 13.72 13.25 8.51
CA CYS A 306 12.39 12.76 8.19
C CYS A 306 12.41 11.49 7.33
N VAL A 307 13.56 11.07 6.80
CA VAL A 307 13.66 9.81 6.05
C VAL A 307 14.52 8.80 6.81
N GLU A 308 13.98 7.60 6.97
CA GLU A 308 14.64 6.49 7.64
C GLU A 308 14.77 5.29 6.66
N SER A 309 15.84 4.51 6.81
CA SER A 309 16.00 3.24 6.11
C SER A 309 16.26 2.13 7.12
N VAL A 310 15.48 1.05 7.02
CA VAL A 310 15.73 -0.18 7.77
C VAL A 310 16.02 -1.30 6.78
N HIS A 311 17.19 -1.91 6.89
CA HIS A 311 17.62 -3.05 6.09
C HIS A 311 17.72 -4.32 6.93
N LEU A 312 17.07 -5.39 6.49
CA LEU A 312 17.07 -6.69 7.18
C LEU A 312 17.73 -7.75 6.28
N PRO A 313 19.08 -7.87 6.30
CA PRO A 313 19.84 -8.59 5.28
C PRO A 313 19.58 -10.10 5.25
N LYS A 314 19.05 -10.67 6.33
CA LYS A 314 18.76 -12.11 6.43
C LYS A 314 17.29 -12.47 6.20
N GLU A 315 16.44 -11.46 5.96
CA GLU A 315 15.01 -11.65 5.81
C GLU A 315 14.58 -11.70 4.34
N ALA A 316 13.42 -12.34 4.11
CA ALA A 316 12.82 -12.54 2.81
C ALA A 316 11.72 -11.50 2.51
N HIS A 317 11.15 -11.59 1.30
CA HIS A 317 10.10 -10.74 0.76
C HIS A 317 8.74 -11.02 1.42
N ASP A 318 8.51 -10.44 2.59
CA ASP A 318 7.27 -10.56 3.36
C ASP A 318 6.98 -9.29 4.17
N PHE A 319 5.98 -9.33 5.06
CA PHE A 319 5.75 -8.31 6.08
C PHE A 319 5.77 -8.96 7.48
N GLY A 320 6.87 -9.64 7.80
CA GLY A 320 7.09 -10.36 9.04
C GLY A 320 7.20 -9.46 10.29
N PRO A 321 7.39 -10.08 11.48
CA PRO A 321 7.37 -9.36 12.75
C PRO A 321 8.37 -8.21 12.87
N SER A 322 9.62 -8.41 12.41
CA SER A 322 10.67 -7.38 12.46
C SER A 322 10.29 -6.14 11.65
N LYS A 323 9.76 -6.36 10.43
CA LYS A 323 9.29 -5.30 9.54
C LYS A 323 8.11 -4.56 10.17
N ARG A 324 7.15 -5.30 10.76
CA ARG A 324 6.01 -4.71 11.45
C ARG A 324 6.45 -3.84 12.62
N ALA A 325 7.37 -4.33 13.44
CA ALA A 325 7.89 -3.56 14.58
C ALA A 325 8.52 -2.22 14.14
N ALA A 326 9.36 -2.23 13.10
CA ALA A 326 9.96 -1.01 12.57
C ALA A 326 8.90 -0.02 12.05
N VAL A 327 7.90 -0.52 11.30
CA VAL A 327 6.81 0.29 10.75
C VAL A 327 5.93 0.86 11.86
N TYR A 328 5.63 0.09 12.91
CA TYR A 328 4.81 0.57 14.02
C TYR A 328 5.46 1.72 14.76
N SER A 329 6.72 1.58 15.13
CA SER A 329 7.47 2.62 15.82
C SER A 329 7.60 3.89 14.97
N PHE A 330 7.84 3.74 13.67
CA PHE A 330 7.90 4.86 12.75
C PHE A 330 6.55 5.60 12.67
N LEU A 331 5.45 4.88 12.42
CA LEU A 331 4.12 5.48 12.31
C LEU A 331 3.67 6.10 13.64
N ALA A 332 3.97 5.46 14.77
CA ALA A 332 3.63 5.98 16.09
C ALA A 332 4.29 7.34 16.36
N ARG A 333 5.59 7.45 16.09
CA ARG A 333 6.33 8.71 16.27
C ARG A 333 5.81 9.83 15.38
N ASN A 334 5.51 9.51 14.11
CA ASN A 334 5.16 10.53 13.11
C ASN A 334 3.68 10.89 13.09
N LEU A 335 2.80 10.02 13.59
CA LEU A 335 1.36 10.26 13.65
C LEU A 335 0.82 10.46 15.08
N GLY A 336 1.69 10.38 16.09
CA GLY A 336 1.36 10.71 17.48
C GLY A 336 0.38 9.74 18.11
N PHE A 337 0.67 8.43 18.09
CA PHE A 337 -0.05 7.42 18.84
C PHE A 337 0.91 6.52 19.64
N GLU A 338 0.37 5.64 20.49
CA GLU A 338 1.17 4.85 21.41
C GLU A 338 2.07 3.84 20.67
N ASP A 339 3.37 3.82 20.97
CA ASP A 339 4.29 2.78 20.54
C ASP A 339 4.45 1.70 21.61
N ARG A 340 3.98 0.49 21.33
CA ARG A 340 4.09 -0.66 22.21
C ARG A 340 4.26 -1.96 21.43
N PRO A 341 4.86 -3.02 22.01
CA PRO A 341 5.05 -4.31 21.35
C PRO A 341 3.74 -4.98 20.93
N GLU A 342 3.78 -5.79 19.86
CA GLU A 342 2.68 -6.67 19.50
C GLU A 342 2.33 -7.63 20.65
N ASN A 343 1.04 -7.79 20.90
CA ASN A 343 0.52 -8.86 21.76
C ASN A 343 -0.44 -9.73 20.96
N LEU A 344 0.06 -10.81 20.40
CA LEU A 344 -0.72 -11.70 19.54
C LEU A 344 -1.87 -12.39 20.27
N SER A 345 -1.79 -12.57 21.60
CA SER A 345 -2.87 -13.18 22.39
C SER A 345 -4.14 -12.32 22.45
N ARG A 346 -4.04 -11.03 22.12
CA ARG A 346 -5.15 -10.08 22.09
C ARG A 346 -5.71 -9.86 20.67
N ILE A 347 -5.22 -10.59 19.68
CA ILE A 347 -5.63 -10.42 18.28
C ILE A 347 -6.39 -11.66 17.84
N THR A 348 -7.61 -11.47 17.37
CA THR A 348 -8.42 -12.51 16.76
C THR A 348 -8.18 -12.52 15.26
N ILE A 349 -7.85 -13.69 14.72
CA ILE A 349 -7.73 -13.89 13.26
C ILE A 349 -9.08 -14.37 12.75
N GLU A 350 -9.70 -13.55 11.91
CA GLU A 350 -10.99 -13.86 11.27
C GLU A 350 -10.81 -14.82 10.09
N GLN A 351 -11.83 -15.65 9.85
CA GLN A 351 -11.90 -16.47 8.64
C GLN A 351 -12.22 -15.58 7.41
N PRO A 352 -11.80 -15.97 6.21
CA PRO A 352 -12.10 -15.23 4.99
C PRO A 352 -13.59 -14.87 4.83
N SER A 353 -14.50 -15.81 5.13
CA SER A 353 -15.94 -15.60 5.05
C SER A 353 -16.51 -14.53 6.00
N GLN A 354 -15.79 -14.18 7.08
CA GLN A 354 -16.15 -13.08 7.96
C GLN A 354 -15.67 -11.73 7.40
N MET A 355 -14.59 -11.75 6.63
CA MET A 355 -13.94 -10.56 6.08
C MET A 355 -14.45 -10.15 4.71
N GLU A 356 -15.07 -11.08 3.96
CA GLU A 356 -15.69 -10.81 2.66
C GLU A 356 -16.80 -9.77 2.81
N VAL A 357 -16.72 -8.72 1.97
CA VAL A 357 -17.73 -7.66 1.92
C VAL A 357 -18.95 -8.11 1.13
N PHE A 358 -18.72 -8.81 0.02
CA PHE A 358 -19.80 -9.34 -0.80
C PHE A 358 -19.88 -10.85 -0.66
N SER A 359 -21.07 -11.35 -0.30
CA SER A 359 -21.37 -12.75 -0.03
C SER A 359 -22.83 -13.05 -0.36
N ALA A 360 -23.29 -14.28 -0.16
CA ALA A 360 -24.69 -14.63 -0.35
C ALA A 360 -25.65 -13.82 0.55
N SER A 361 -25.22 -13.48 1.78
CA SER A 361 -26.00 -12.64 2.72
C SER A 361 -25.89 -11.14 2.46
N HIS A 362 -24.83 -10.71 1.80
CA HIS A 362 -24.57 -9.33 1.40
C HIS A 362 -24.18 -9.29 -0.07
N PRO A 363 -25.14 -9.46 -0.99
CA PRO A 363 -24.85 -9.56 -2.42
C PRO A 363 -24.31 -8.23 -2.96
N LEU A 364 -23.50 -8.33 -4.00
CA LEU A 364 -23.07 -7.17 -4.77
C LEU A 364 -24.33 -6.45 -5.31
N PRO A 365 -24.40 -5.09 -5.22
CA PRO A 365 -25.58 -4.34 -5.67
C PRO A 365 -25.96 -4.65 -7.11
N SER A 366 -27.26 -4.67 -7.41
CA SER A 366 -27.78 -5.01 -8.75
C SER A 366 -27.30 -4.09 -9.87
N LYS A 367 -26.91 -2.84 -9.52
CA LYS A 367 -26.30 -1.87 -10.46
C LYS A 367 -24.80 -2.10 -10.70
N ALA A 368 -24.17 -3.07 -10.05
CA ALA A 368 -22.74 -3.31 -10.16
C ALA A 368 -22.37 -3.75 -11.58
N VAL A 369 -21.24 -3.22 -12.04
CA VAL A 369 -20.65 -3.58 -13.33
C VAL A 369 -19.76 -4.82 -13.19
N HIS A 370 -19.73 -5.67 -14.20
CA HIS A 370 -18.96 -6.90 -14.20
C HIS A 370 -18.20 -7.10 -15.50
N GLY A 371 -17.00 -7.59 -15.37
CA GLY A 371 -16.09 -7.90 -16.46
C GLY A 371 -15.32 -6.68 -16.99
N PRO A 372 -14.18 -6.93 -17.65
CA PRO A 372 -13.26 -5.86 -18.09
C PRO A 372 -13.93 -4.80 -18.98
N ALA A 373 -14.78 -5.20 -19.91
CA ALA A 373 -15.45 -4.26 -20.83
C ALA A 373 -16.38 -3.29 -20.09
N ALA A 374 -17.24 -3.80 -19.17
CA ALA A 374 -18.18 -2.97 -18.42
C ALA A 374 -17.44 -2.04 -17.45
N VAL A 375 -16.38 -2.52 -16.79
CA VAL A 375 -15.54 -1.70 -15.90
C VAL A 375 -14.78 -0.62 -16.67
N SER A 376 -14.21 -0.95 -17.83
CA SER A 376 -13.56 0.02 -18.71
C SER A 376 -14.54 1.09 -19.21
N HIS A 377 -15.79 0.72 -19.53
CA HIS A 377 -16.83 1.67 -19.93
C HIS A 377 -17.20 2.61 -18.75
N ALA A 378 -17.39 2.08 -17.54
CA ALA A 378 -17.66 2.89 -16.34
C ALA A 378 -16.51 3.86 -16.04
N PHE A 379 -15.27 3.41 -16.21
CA PHE A 379 -14.07 4.25 -16.05
C PHE A 379 -14.03 5.37 -17.10
N ALA A 380 -14.30 5.06 -18.37
CA ALA A 380 -14.33 6.04 -19.45
C ALA A 380 -15.46 7.07 -19.24
N ALA A 381 -16.65 6.63 -18.82
CA ALA A 381 -17.79 7.50 -18.51
C ALA A 381 -17.48 8.48 -17.36
N MET A 382 -16.83 8.01 -16.30
CA MET A 382 -16.38 8.88 -15.20
C MET A 382 -15.42 9.98 -15.70
N ARG A 383 -14.53 9.66 -16.65
CA ARG A 383 -13.59 10.63 -17.23
C ARG A 383 -14.25 11.61 -18.18
N SER A 384 -15.26 11.19 -18.97
CA SER A 384 -15.96 12.04 -19.94
C SER A 384 -17.00 12.98 -19.31
N GLY A 385 -17.64 12.58 -18.23
CA GLY A 385 -18.60 13.42 -17.48
C GLY A 385 -17.98 14.62 -16.76
N GLN A 386 -16.70 14.91 -17.02
CA GLN A 386 -15.92 15.97 -16.37
C GLN A 386 -15.46 17.08 -17.33
N LYS A 387 -15.97 17.08 -18.56
CA LYS A 387 -15.72 18.15 -19.56
C LYS A 387 -16.65 19.34 -19.36
#